data_ed52257ff91eadbc1bdc8a6979fb8aac
#
_entry.id   ed52257ff91eadbc1bdc8a6979fb8aac
#
_cell.length_a   1.000
_cell.length_b   1.000
_cell.length_c   1.000
_cell.angle_alpha   90.00
_cell.angle_beta   90.00
_cell.angle_gamma   90.00
#
_symmetry.space_group_name_H-M   'P 1'
#
loop_
_entity.id
_entity.type
_entity.pdbx_description
1 polymer ?
#
loop_
_entity_poly.entity_id
_entity_poly.type
_entity_poly.pdbx_seq_one_letter_code
_entity_poly.pdbx_strand_id
1 'polypeptide(L)'
;MIESNCPARSKSKCISRSQRLHFILFCTDWQNYLRTQAGNSTSVNLVICTVDYLLRLQESMMDFYWYYSRKEVVDPAGKANLFKAIGVASQVFNTLTEVIQGPCVGNQQTLAHSRLWDAVGGFLFLFAHMQEKLSKNSTQVDLLQELLSLQNDLIVMLLSMLEGNVLNGTIGKQMVDTLVESAGNVEMILEYFKLFLNLPGEDDVLADSSDGTIPPKDFKEILEGTKNYSADEIEFLLLCCDTNHEGNIEYGEFTGRFLDPAKEIGFGLAVLLTNLSEHMPSDPRLAKFLETAGTVLNFFEQG
;
A
#
# COMPACT_ATOMS: atom_id res chain seq x y z
N MET A 1 -7.16 -31.24 32.04
CA MET A 1 -8.39 -31.53 31.32
C MET A 1 -9.05 -30.18 30.98
N ILE A 2 -8.74 -29.66 29.84
CA ILE A 2 -9.47 -28.54 29.21
C ILE A 2 -9.91 -29.10 27.86
N GLU A 3 -11.04 -29.78 27.82
CA GLU A 3 -11.74 -30.13 26.59
C GLU A 3 -12.48 -28.87 26.13
N SER A 4 -11.92 -28.17 25.12
CA SER A 4 -12.31 -28.23 23.73
C SER A 4 -13.82 -28.16 23.47
N ASN A 5 -14.33 -26.98 23.19
CA ASN A 5 -15.47 -26.80 22.32
C ASN A 5 -15.02 -26.12 21.01
N CYS A 6 -14.34 -26.92 20.18
CA CYS A 6 -14.17 -26.59 18.78
C CYS A 6 -15.30 -27.33 18.02
N PRO A 7 -16.24 -26.65 17.37
CA PRO A 7 -17.24 -27.36 16.58
C PRO A 7 -16.60 -27.98 15.36
N ALA A 8 -16.95 -29.26 15.17
CA ALA A 8 -16.47 -30.19 14.17
C ALA A 8 -16.56 -29.63 12.73
N ARG A 9 -15.55 -30.02 11.95
CA ARG A 9 -15.49 -29.93 10.49
C ARG A 9 -16.84 -30.23 9.81
N SER A 10 -17.43 -29.26 9.18
CA SER A 10 -18.36 -29.48 8.06
C SER A 10 -18.20 -28.40 7.01
N LYS A 11 -17.85 -28.85 5.81
CA LYS A 11 -17.97 -28.22 4.49
C LYS A 11 -17.23 -26.89 4.30
N SER A 12 -16.15 -26.95 3.54
CA SER A 12 -15.41 -25.85 2.94
C SER A 12 -16.34 -24.89 2.17
N LYS A 13 -16.97 -23.97 2.88
CA LYS A 13 -17.40 -22.71 2.27
C LYS A 13 -16.18 -21.80 2.27
N CYS A 14 -15.83 -21.28 1.10
CA CYS A 14 -14.88 -20.17 0.98
C CYS A 14 -15.34 -19.06 1.93
N ILE A 15 -14.66 -18.95 3.08
CA ILE A 15 -14.92 -17.88 4.04
C ILE A 15 -14.34 -16.65 3.37
N SER A 16 -15.17 -15.61 3.15
CA SER A 16 -14.72 -14.35 2.58
C SER A 16 -13.56 -13.76 3.43
N ARG A 17 -12.69 -12.96 2.81
CA ARG A 17 -11.55 -12.29 3.48
C ARG A 17 -12.01 -11.57 4.76
N SER A 18 -13.17 -10.90 4.72
CA SER A 18 -13.85 -10.24 5.84
C SER A 18 -14.27 -11.19 6.98
N GLN A 19 -14.70 -12.42 6.67
CA GLN A 19 -15.10 -13.40 7.68
C GLN A 19 -13.90 -14.09 8.36
N ARG A 20 -12.75 -14.20 7.68
CA ARG A 20 -11.50 -14.65 8.31
C ARG A 20 -10.95 -13.63 9.29
N LEU A 21 -10.98 -12.35 8.95
CA LEU A 21 -10.64 -11.24 9.85
C LEU A 21 -11.48 -11.28 11.15
N HIS A 22 -12.79 -11.52 11.05
CA HIS A 22 -13.65 -11.59 12.24
C HIS A 22 -13.33 -12.76 13.18
N PHE A 23 -12.74 -13.84 12.70
CA PHE A 23 -12.42 -15.00 13.54
C PHE A 23 -11.07 -14.84 14.29
N ILE A 24 -10.13 -14.09 13.73
CA ILE A 24 -8.81 -13.82 14.35
C ILE A 24 -8.91 -12.67 15.36
N LEU A 25 -9.77 -11.69 15.13
CA LEU A 25 -10.02 -10.53 16.01
C LEU A 25 -10.44 -10.88 17.44
N PHE A 26 -10.87 -12.10 17.73
CA PHE A 26 -11.32 -12.51 19.06
C PHE A 26 -10.32 -13.35 19.87
N CYS A 27 -9.07 -13.50 19.40
CA CYS A 27 -8.12 -14.37 20.09
C CYS A 27 -6.76 -13.69 20.34
N THR A 28 -6.75 -12.66 21.21
CA THR A 28 -5.49 -12.05 21.72
C THR A 28 -4.53 -13.11 22.30
N ASP A 29 -5.03 -14.20 22.82
CA ASP A 29 -4.22 -15.32 23.30
C ASP A 29 -3.45 -15.99 22.16
N TRP A 30 -4.06 -16.15 21.01
CA TRP A 30 -3.42 -16.72 19.82
C TRP A 30 -2.37 -15.77 19.23
N GLN A 31 -2.66 -14.47 19.14
CA GLN A 31 -1.69 -13.46 18.72
C GLN A 31 -0.47 -13.43 19.67
N ASN A 32 -0.71 -13.43 21.00
CA ASN A 32 0.35 -13.50 22.00
C ASN A 32 1.15 -14.80 21.91
N TYR A 33 0.50 -15.91 21.60
CA TYR A 33 1.18 -17.20 21.44
C TYR A 33 2.19 -17.18 20.30
N LEU A 34 1.91 -16.52 19.18
CA LEU A 34 2.85 -16.37 18.06
C LEU A 34 4.15 -15.67 18.48
N ARG A 35 4.08 -14.76 19.45
CA ARG A 35 5.23 -14.05 20.01
C ARG A 35 5.94 -14.85 21.09
N THR A 36 5.21 -15.47 21.99
CA THR A 36 5.77 -16.05 23.23
C THR A 36 5.96 -17.55 23.16
N GLN A 37 5.11 -18.27 22.40
CA GLN A 37 5.01 -19.73 22.38
C GLN A 37 5.03 -20.34 23.79
N ALA A 38 4.23 -19.79 24.67
CA ALA A 38 4.17 -20.19 26.07
C ALA A 38 4.00 -21.71 26.23
N GLY A 39 4.84 -22.33 27.04
CA GLY A 39 4.86 -23.78 27.26
C GLY A 39 5.79 -24.57 26.30
N ASN A 40 6.42 -23.89 25.32
CA ASN A 40 7.41 -24.50 24.44
C ASN A 40 8.84 -24.21 24.96
N SER A 41 9.64 -25.23 25.19
CA SER A 41 11.02 -25.10 25.69
C SER A 41 12.00 -24.54 24.64
N THR A 42 11.62 -24.61 23.34
CA THR A 42 12.40 -24.10 22.21
C THR A 42 11.63 -23.01 21.49
N SER A 43 11.05 -22.07 22.25
CA SER A 43 10.22 -21.02 21.71
C SER A 43 10.99 -20.12 20.73
N VAL A 44 10.35 -19.76 19.62
CA VAL A 44 10.83 -18.82 18.63
C VAL A 44 9.79 -17.72 18.50
N ASN A 45 10.21 -16.46 18.57
CA ASN A 45 9.31 -15.34 18.34
C ASN A 45 8.98 -15.25 16.84
N LEU A 46 7.82 -15.80 16.45
CA LEU A 46 7.41 -15.83 15.05
C LEU A 46 7.16 -14.42 14.49
N VAL A 47 6.75 -13.48 15.32
CA VAL A 47 6.54 -12.08 14.91
C VAL A 47 7.86 -11.46 14.45
N ILE A 48 8.93 -11.64 15.22
CA ILE A 48 10.28 -11.17 14.83
C ILE A 48 10.80 -11.91 13.59
N CYS A 49 10.63 -13.23 13.51
CA CYS A 49 11.04 -14.00 12.34
C CYS A 49 10.33 -13.51 11.05
N THR A 50 9.07 -13.08 11.18
CA THR A 50 8.31 -12.52 10.04
C THR A 50 8.91 -11.18 9.58
N VAL A 51 9.35 -10.33 10.53
CA VAL A 51 10.05 -9.07 10.19
C VAL A 51 11.40 -9.34 9.54
N ASP A 52 12.18 -10.27 10.08
CA ASP A 52 13.48 -10.64 9.49
C ASP A 52 13.32 -11.19 8.06
N TYR A 53 12.24 -11.91 7.81
CA TYR A 53 11.91 -12.39 6.47
C TYR A 53 11.51 -11.23 5.54
N LEU A 54 10.67 -10.30 6.03
CA LEU A 54 10.26 -9.10 5.28
C LEU A 54 11.48 -8.27 4.87
N LEU A 55 12.44 -8.09 5.78
CA LEU A 55 13.65 -7.34 5.52
C LEU A 55 14.50 -7.98 4.39
N ARG A 56 14.71 -9.30 4.45
CA ARG A 56 15.43 -10.01 3.37
C ARG A 56 14.71 -9.93 2.04
N LEU A 57 13.38 -9.96 2.06
CA LEU A 57 12.57 -9.80 0.85
C LEU A 57 12.72 -8.39 0.28
N GLN A 58 12.69 -7.37 1.14
CA GLN A 58 12.93 -5.97 0.78
C GLN A 58 14.34 -5.80 0.17
N GLU A 59 15.38 -6.37 0.78
CA GLU A 59 16.75 -6.35 0.25
C GLU A 59 16.81 -7.00 -1.15
N SER A 60 16.15 -8.14 -1.33
CA SER A 60 16.08 -8.82 -2.65
C SER A 60 15.34 -8.00 -3.71
N MET A 61 14.27 -7.29 -3.33
CA MET A 61 13.54 -6.39 -4.23
C MET A 61 14.38 -5.14 -4.55
N MET A 62 15.22 -4.68 -3.62
CA MET A 62 16.19 -3.60 -3.84
C MET A 62 17.27 -4.02 -4.87
N ASP A 63 17.82 -5.21 -4.73
CA ASP A 63 18.78 -5.76 -5.71
C ASP A 63 18.15 -5.88 -7.09
N PHE A 64 16.88 -6.31 -7.16
CA PHE A 64 16.12 -6.32 -8.40
C PHE A 64 16.01 -4.91 -9.00
N TYR A 65 15.63 -3.91 -8.20
CA TYR A 65 15.54 -2.52 -8.66
C TYR A 65 16.90 -2.05 -9.24
N TRP A 66 17.99 -2.22 -8.52
CA TRP A 66 19.32 -1.79 -8.99
C TRP A 66 19.74 -2.50 -10.27
N TYR A 67 19.41 -3.77 -10.43
CA TYR A 67 19.70 -4.52 -11.66
C TYR A 67 18.93 -4.00 -12.87
N TYR A 68 17.65 -3.63 -12.68
CA TYR A 68 16.79 -3.16 -13.77
C TYR A 68 16.74 -1.64 -13.92
N SER A 69 17.22 -0.84 -12.98
CA SER A 69 17.14 0.63 -13.00
C SER A 69 17.73 1.25 -14.27
N ARG A 70 18.77 0.64 -14.84
CA ARG A 70 19.43 1.10 -16.05
C ARG A 70 18.92 0.44 -17.33
N LYS A 71 18.01 -0.53 -17.24
CA LYS A 71 17.43 -1.23 -18.38
C LYS A 71 16.13 -0.56 -18.76
N GLU A 72 15.84 -0.47 -20.02
CA GLU A 72 14.58 0.12 -20.50
C GLU A 72 13.38 -0.74 -20.09
N VAL A 73 13.46 -2.03 -20.24
CA VAL A 73 12.38 -2.98 -20.00
C VAL A 73 12.82 -4.08 -19.05
N VAL A 74 11.90 -4.52 -18.18
CA VAL A 74 12.05 -5.72 -17.37
C VAL A 74 11.71 -6.94 -18.24
N ASP A 75 12.62 -7.91 -18.34
CA ASP A 75 12.38 -9.14 -19.10
C ASP A 75 11.29 -10.02 -18.46
N PRO A 76 10.72 -11.01 -19.20
CA PRO A 76 9.62 -11.81 -18.68
C PRO A 76 9.95 -12.59 -17.40
N ALA A 77 11.20 -13.05 -17.25
CA ALA A 77 11.63 -13.76 -16.05
C ALA A 77 11.71 -12.78 -14.85
N GLY A 78 12.23 -11.59 -15.09
CA GLY A 78 12.26 -10.51 -14.11
C GLY A 78 10.84 -10.10 -13.68
N LYS A 79 9.90 -9.95 -14.61
CA LYS A 79 8.49 -9.65 -14.30
C LYS A 79 7.88 -10.73 -13.39
N ALA A 80 8.03 -12.01 -13.75
CA ALA A 80 7.50 -13.10 -12.97
C ALA A 80 8.10 -13.16 -11.54
N ASN A 81 9.40 -12.88 -11.41
CA ASN A 81 10.07 -12.85 -10.12
C ASN A 81 9.60 -11.67 -9.26
N LEU A 82 9.47 -10.48 -9.85
CA LEU A 82 8.97 -9.30 -9.13
C LEU A 82 7.52 -9.49 -8.70
N PHE A 83 6.66 -9.97 -9.59
CA PHE A 83 5.25 -10.26 -9.28
C PHE A 83 5.13 -11.21 -8.09
N LYS A 84 5.93 -12.29 -8.08
CA LYS A 84 5.97 -13.23 -6.97
C LYS A 84 6.49 -12.57 -5.68
N ALA A 85 7.53 -11.74 -5.76
CA ALA A 85 8.09 -11.05 -4.59
C ALA A 85 7.08 -10.06 -3.99
N ILE A 86 6.36 -9.30 -4.81
CA ILE A 86 5.28 -8.40 -4.39
C ILE A 86 4.18 -9.20 -3.68
N GLY A 87 3.69 -10.30 -4.28
CA GLY A 87 2.66 -11.13 -3.66
C GLY A 87 3.06 -11.73 -2.32
N VAL A 88 4.33 -12.11 -2.16
CA VAL A 88 4.86 -12.58 -0.86
C VAL A 88 4.95 -11.43 0.15
N ALA A 89 5.42 -10.24 -0.25
CA ALA A 89 5.48 -9.06 0.61
C ALA A 89 4.09 -8.63 1.09
N SER A 90 3.10 -8.62 0.20
CA SER A 90 1.69 -8.38 0.52
C SER A 90 1.18 -9.37 1.57
N GLN A 91 1.43 -10.67 1.38
CA GLN A 91 1.04 -11.68 2.36
C GLN A 91 1.71 -11.46 3.73
N VAL A 92 2.97 -11.02 3.75
CA VAL A 92 3.70 -10.73 5.00
C VAL A 92 3.11 -9.50 5.69
N PHE A 93 2.85 -8.39 5.00
CA PHE A 93 2.21 -7.21 5.58
C PHE A 93 0.81 -7.54 6.12
N ASN A 94 0.01 -8.27 5.37
CA ASN A 94 -1.31 -8.72 5.82
C ASN A 94 -1.20 -9.61 7.08
N THR A 95 -0.21 -10.51 7.15
CA THR A 95 0.04 -11.34 8.34
C THR A 95 0.44 -10.50 9.54
N LEU A 96 1.34 -9.51 9.35
CA LEU A 96 1.72 -8.59 10.43
C LEU A 96 0.52 -7.78 10.91
N THR A 97 -0.31 -7.28 10.01
CA THR A 97 -1.55 -6.60 10.33
C THR A 97 -2.46 -7.47 11.21
N GLU A 98 -2.71 -8.71 10.82
CA GLU A 98 -3.56 -9.64 11.55
C GLU A 98 -3.04 -9.96 12.97
N VAL A 99 -1.72 -10.05 13.15
CA VAL A 99 -1.14 -10.36 14.47
C VAL A 99 -1.09 -9.17 15.43
N ILE A 100 -1.35 -7.95 14.95
CA ILE A 100 -1.34 -6.73 15.78
C ILE A 100 -2.72 -6.09 15.94
N GLN A 101 -3.67 -6.34 15.05
CA GLN A 101 -5.03 -5.79 15.11
C GLN A 101 -5.80 -6.21 16.35
N GLY A 102 -6.73 -5.33 16.78
CA GLY A 102 -7.69 -5.61 17.82
C GLY A 102 -7.35 -5.28 19.27
N PRO A 103 -6.51 -4.31 19.63
CA PRO A 103 -5.09 -4.11 19.45
C PRO A 103 -4.27 -5.09 20.30
N CYS A 104 -3.35 -5.82 19.72
CA CYS A 104 -2.40 -6.66 20.46
C CYS A 104 -1.14 -5.88 20.84
N VAL A 105 -1.20 -5.12 21.93
CA VAL A 105 -0.14 -4.20 22.39
C VAL A 105 1.23 -4.89 22.52
N GLY A 106 1.27 -6.13 23.01
CA GLY A 106 2.54 -6.88 23.14
C GLY A 106 3.21 -7.15 21.80
N ASN A 107 2.44 -7.44 20.74
CA ASN A 107 2.97 -7.65 19.40
C ASN A 107 3.35 -6.33 18.75
N GLN A 108 2.54 -5.28 18.90
CA GLN A 108 2.85 -3.94 18.41
C GLN A 108 4.17 -3.43 19.01
N GLN A 109 4.38 -3.56 20.33
CA GLN A 109 5.64 -3.19 20.98
C GLN A 109 6.82 -4.04 20.49
N THR A 110 6.61 -5.32 20.27
CA THR A 110 7.64 -6.21 19.73
C THR A 110 8.07 -5.78 18.34
N LEU A 111 7.12 -5.43 17.48
CA LEU A 111 7.39 -4.91 16.14
C LEU A 111 8.12 -3.56 16.20
N ALA A 112 7.70 -2.66 17.07
CA ALA A 112 8.33 -1.35 17.22
C ALA A 112 9.81 -1.43 17.64
N HIS A 113 10.19 -2.46 18.43
CA HIS A 113 11.56 -2.68 18.85
C HIS A 113 12.36 -3.65 17.93
N SER A 114 11.77 -4.03 16.81
CA SER A 114 12.42 -4.86 15.79
C SER A 114 13.03 -4.00 14.67
N ARG A 115 13.54 -4.67 13.65
CA ARG A 115 14.00 -4.02 12.42
C ARG A 115 12.88 -3.69 11.43
N LEU A 116 11.63 -3.60 11.88
CA LEU A 116 10.49 -3.27 11.04
C LEU A 116 10.68 -1.92 10.34
N TRP A 117 11.20 -0.92 11.07
CA TRP A 117 11.39 0.44 10.54
C TRP A 117 12.43 0.50 9.42
N ASP A 118 13.49 -0.33 9.48
CA ASP A 118 14.45 -0.50 8.38
C ASP A 118 13.74 -1.03 7.12
N ALA A 119 12.88 -2.04 7.29
CA ALA A 119 12.10 -2.59 6.18
C ALA A 119 11.12 -1.56 5.61
N VAL A 120 10.39 -0.81 6.47
CA VAL A 120 9.44 0.22 6.05
C VAL A 120 10.16 1.31 5.23
N GLY A 121 11.27 1.85 5.70
CA GLY A 121 12.06 2.83 4.96
C GLY A 121 12.53 2.30 3.60
N GLY A 122 12.97 1.04 3.55
CA GLY A 122 13.37 0.38 2.32
C GLY A 122 12.21 0.18 1.33
N PHE A 123 11.00 -0.15 1.81
CA PHE A 123 9.80 -0.24 0.97
C PHE A 123 9.35 1.14 0.47
N LEU A 124 9.41 2.20 1.28
CA LEU A 124 9.12 3.56 0.82
C LEU A 124 10.05 3.97 -0.32
N PHE A 125 11.35 3.65 -0.23
CA PHE A 125 12.27 3.85 -1.34
C PHE A 125 11.86 3.06 -2.58
N LEU A 126 11.59 1.76 -2.43
CA LEU A 126 11.16 0.89 -3.53
C LEU A 126 9.90 1.42 -4.20
N PHE A 127 8.90 1.84 -3.45
CA PHE A 127 7.65 2.38 -4.00
C PHE A 127 7.92 3.61 -4.86
N ALA A 128 8.64 4.60 -4.34
CA ALA A 128 8.94 5.81 -5.07
C ALA A 128 9.65 5.53 -6.41
N HIS A 129 10.72 4.77 -6.35
CA HIS A 129 11.58 4.56 -7.53
C HIS A 129 11.09 3.46 -8.48
N MET A 130 10.38 2.44 -7.97
CA MET A 130 9.76 1.42 -8.82
C MET A 130 8.54 1.95 -9.54
N GLN A 131 7.73 2.81 -8.92
CA GLN A 131 6.63 3.50 -9.62
C GLN A 131 7.16 4.27 -10.82
N GLU A 132 8.19 5.10 -10.62
CA GLU A 132 8.83 5.84 -11.71
C GLU A 132 9.36 4.90 -12.81
N LYS A 133 9.96 3.78 -12.41
CA LYS A 133 10.50 2.80 -13.36
C LYS A 133 9.40 2.09 -14.15
N LEU A 134 8.36 1.62 -13.49
CA LEU A 134 7.30 0.82 -14.11
C LEU A 134 6.35 1.68 -14.95
N SER A 135 6.24 2.98 -14.65
CA SER A 135 5.40 3.91 -15.40
C SER A 135 5.90 4.24 -16.82
N LYS A 136 7.14 3.88 -17.16
CA LYS A 136 7.75 4.21 -18.45
C LYS A 136 7.43 3.25 -19.61
N ASN A 137 6.68 2.16 -19.34
CA ASN A 137 6.45 1.15 -20.37
C ASN A 137 5.12 0.41 -20.12
N SER A 138 4.23 0.41 -21.12
CA SER A 138 2.91 -0.24 -21.04
C SER A 138 2.97 -1.73 -20.67
N THR A 139 4.03 -2.42 -21.07
CA THR A 139 4.20 -3.85 -20.74
C THR A 139 4.47 -4.12 -19.25
N GLN A 140 4.61 -3.08 -18.42
CA GLN A 140 4.91 -3.16 -16.99
C GLN A 140 3.77 -2.64 -16.10
N VAL A 141 2.67 -2.21 -16.70
CA VAL A 141 1.52 -1.60 -16.00
C VAL A 141 0.88 -2.58 -15.01
N ASP A 142 0.82 -3.87 -15.30
CA ASP A 142 0.30 -4.88 -14.36
C ASP A 142 1.14 -4.96 -13.08
N LEU A 143 2.48 -4.86 -13.20
CA LEU A 143 3.36 -4.80 -12.04
C LEU A 143 3.15 -3.53 -11.22
N LEU A 144 2.84 -2.42 -11.88
CA LEU A 144 2.52 -1.16 -11.22
C LEU A 144 1.24 -1.28 -10.38
N GLN A 145 0.20 -1.93 -10.90
CA GLN A 145 -1.03 -2.21 -10.17
C GLN A 145 -0.76 -3.04 -8.91
N GLU A 146 0.03 -4.11 -9.02
CA GLU A 146 0.41 -4.93 -7.87
C GLU A 146 1.24 -4.14 -6.85
N LEU A 147 2.09 -3.23 -7.31
CA LEU A 147 2.87 -2.36 -6.44
C LEU A 147 1.99 -1.38 -5.65
N LEU A 148 0.92 -0.85 -6.25
CA LEU A 148 -0.08 -0.02 -5.57
C LEU A 148 -0.81 -0.83 -4.48
N SER A 149 -1.20 -2.07 -4.77
CA SER A 149 -1.82 -2.96 -3.78
C SER A 149 -0.88 -3.20 -2.58
N LEU A 150 0.41 -3.43 -2.83
CA LEU A 150 1.41 -3.60 -1.78
C LEU A 150 1.60 -2.33 -0.92
N GLN A 151 1.52 -1.14 -1.52
CA GLN A 151 1.56 0.13 -0.78
C GLN A 151 0.38 0.26 0.18
N ASN A 152 -0.82 -0.11 -0.28
CA ASN A 152 -2.00 -0.12 0.58
C ASN A 152 -1.83 -1.08 1.76
N ASP A 153 -1.31 -2.30 1.53
CA ASP A 153 -1.05 -3.26 2.60
C ASP A 153 -0.06 -2.72 3.66
N LEU A 154 0.98 -1.99 3.23
CA LEU A 154 1.91 -1.32 4.15
C LEU A 154 1.18 -0.27 5.00
N ILE A 155 0.38 0.60 4.40
CA ILE A 155 -0.32 1.68 5.11
C ILE A 155 -1.31 1.09 6.12
N VAL A 156 -2.06 0.06 5.76
CA VAL A 156 -2.98 -0.64 6.65
C VAL A 156 -2.24 -1.24 7.85
N MET A 157 -1.06 -1.81 7.64
CA MET A 157 -0.20 -2.32 8.71
C MET A 157 0.27 -1.19 9.64
N LEU A 158 0.70 -0.03 9.08
CA LEU A 158 1.13 1.13 9.87
C LEU A 158 -0.02 1.72 10.70
N LEU A 159 -1.22 1.82 10.14
CA LEU A 159 -2.42 2.23 10.87
C LEU A 159 -2.74 1.27 12.03
N SER A 160 -2.61 -0.03 11.78
CA SER A 160 -2.82 -1.06 12.81
C SER A 160 -1.76 -1.02 13.93
N MET A 161 -0.57 -0.49 13.66
CA MET A 161 0.45 -0.24 14.69
C MET A 161 0.05 0.88 15.66
N LEU A 162 -0.76 1.85 15.21
CA LEU A 162 -1.24 2.95 16.04
C LEU A 162 -2.52 2.61 16.80
N GLU A 163 -3.27 1.58 16.38
CA GLU A 163 -4.53 1.18 16.99
C GLU A 163 -4.33 0.86 18.48
N GLY A 164 -5.13 1.50 19.36
CA GLY A 164 -5.08 1.30 20.81
C GLY A 164 -3.82 1.83 21.51
N ASN A 165 -2.87 2.44 20.80
CA ASN A 165 -1.61 2.96 21.34
C ASN A 165 -1.60 4.48 21.59
N VAL A 166 -2.76 5.06 21.87
CA VAL A 166 -2.95 6.50 22.10
C VAL A 166 -1.96 7.10 23.12
N LEU A 167 -1.39 6.27 23.99
CA LEU A 167 -0.45 6.69 25.02
C LEU A 167 1.00 6.21 24.77
N ASN A 168 1.25 5.45 23.71
CA ASN A 168 2.57 4.89 23.45
C ASN A 168 3.37 5.76 22.47
N GLY A 169 3.84 6.90 22.97
CA GLY A 169 4.65 7.85 22.18
C GLY A 169 5.89 7.25 21.50
N THR A 170 6.32 6.06 21.89
CA THR A 170 7.48 5.37 21.31
C THR A 170 7.17 4.89 19.87
N ILE A 171 6.03 4.23 19.64
CA ILE A 171 5.65 3.74 18.30
C ILE A 171 5.44 4.91 17.34
N GLY A 172 4.64 5.90 17.76
CA GLY A 172 4.39 7.10 16.97
C GLY A 172 5.69 7.85 16.63
N LYS A 173 6.60 8.02 17.61
CA LYS A 173 7.89 8.66 17.38
C LYS A 173 8.75 7.92 16.36
N GLN A 174 8.90 6.62 16.48
CA GLN A 174 9.67 5.82 15.52
C GLN A 174 9.07 5.87 14.12
N MET A 175 7.74 5.85 14.02
CA MET A 175 7.03 6.01 12.75
C MET A 175 7.31 7.37 12.12
N VAL A 176 7.23 8.46 12.90
CA VAL A 176 7.58 9.80 12.41
C VAL A 176 9.04 9.88 12.00
N ASP A 177 9.96 9.33 12.80
CA ASP A 177 11.38 9.30 12.46
C ASP A 177 11.59 8.63 11.09
N THR A 178 10.98 7.46 10.86
CA THR A 178 11.07 6.73 9.58
C THR A 178 10.47 7.51 8.41
N LEU A 179 9.28 8.11 8.59
CA LEU A 179 8.64 8.89 7.55
C LEU A 179 9.44 10.16 7.20
N VAL A 180 10.01 10.83 8.20
CA VAL A 180 10.86 12.03 8.00
C VAL A 180 12.16 11.67 7.30
N GLU A 181 12.81 10.56 7.69
CA GLU A 181 14.01 10.07 7.00
C GLU A 181 13.73 9.68 5.54
N SER A 182 12.49 9.25 5.26
CA SER A 182 12.02 8.88 3.92
C SER A 182 11.23 9.99 3.21
N ALA A 183 11.31 11.25 3.68
CA ALA A 183 10.46 12.35 3.23
C ALA A 183 10.43 12.52 1.71
N GLY A 184 11.59 12.50 1.05
CA GLY A 184 11.67 12.62 -0.41
C GLY A 184 10.98 11.47 -1.14
N ASN A 185 11.04 10.25 -0.61
CA ASN A 185 10.35 9.11 -1.20
C ASN A 185 8.83 9.24 -1.03
N VAL A 186 8.37 9.69 0.14
CA VAL A 186 6.94 9.93 0.39
C VAL A 186 6.40 11.06 -0.51
N GLU A 187 7.16 12.13 -0.69
CA GLU A 187 6.81 13.22 -1.62
C GLU A 187 6.66 12.68 -3.05
N MET A 188 7.59 11.86 -3.54
CA MET A 188 7.49 11.24 -4.86
C MET A 188 6.25 10.35 -5.01
N ILE A 189 5.91 9.58 -3.98
CA ILE A 189 4.71 8.73 -3.97
C ILE A 189 3.44 9.61 -4.04
N LEU A 190 3.39 10.70 -3.27
CA LEU A 190 2.25 11.61 -3.25
C LEU A 190 2.07 12.35 -4.58
N GLU A 191 3.16 12.83 -5.20
CA GLU A 191 3.10 13.46 -6.53
C GLU A 191 2.54 12.49 -7.58
N TYR A 192 2.92 11.23 -7.49
CA TYR A 192 2.39 10.19 -8.38
C TYR A 192 0.87 10.01 -8.23
N PHE A 193 0.35 10.01 -7.00
CA PHE A 193 -1.10 9.90 -6.76
C PHE A 193 -1.89 11.10 -7.29
N LYS A 194 -1.30 12.29 -7.28
CA LYS A 194 -1.95 13.47 -7.85
C LYS A 194 -2.35 13.29 -9.31
N LEU A 195 -1.61 12.49 -10.09
CA LEU A 195 -1.95 12.20 -11.48
C LEU A 195 -3.33 11.56 -11.60
N PHE A 196 -3.63 10.62 -10.72
CA PHE A 196 -4.93 9.94 -10.75
C PHE A 196 -6.03 10.74 -10.06
N LEU A 197 -5.71 11.47 -8.99
CA LEU A 197 -6.69 12.26 -8.24
C LEU A 197 -7.23 13.46 -9.04
N ASN A 198 -6.46 13.97 -9.99
CA ASN A 198 -6.85 15.08 -10.86
C ASN A 198 -7.61 14.63 -12.11
N LEU A 199 -7.92 13.33 -12.27
CA LEU A 199 -8.68 12.84 -13.41
C LEU A 199 -10.08 13.45 -13.44
N PRO A 200 -10.59 13.80 -14.63
CA PRO A 200 -11.96 14.28 -14.77
C PRO A 200 -12.97 13.21 -14.33
N GLY A 201 -14.13 13.65 -13.90
CA GLY A 201 -15.22 12.75 -13.50
C GLY A 201 -15.66 11.84 -14.64
N GLU A 202 -16.24 10.69 -14.30
CA GLU A 202 -16.75 9.73 -15.27
C GLU A 202 -17.81 10.38 -16.18
N ASP A 203 -18.70 11.17 -15.60
CA ASP A 203 -19.75 11.90 -16.34
C ASP A 203 -19.17 12.90 -17.36
N ASP A 204 -18.03 13.52 -17.05
CA ASP A 204 -17.36 14.47 -17.94
C ASP A 204 -16.64 13.73 -19.07
N VAL A 205 -16.05 12.58 -18.78
CA VAL A 205 -15.29 11.77 -19.77
C VAL A 205 -16.22 11.02 -20.71
N LEU A 206 -17.35 10.54 -20.21
CA LEU A 206 -18.29 9.69 -20.94
C LEU A 206 -19.54 10.45 -21.41
N ALA A 207 -19.54 11.80 -21.41
CA ALA A 207 -20.70 12.62 -21.76
C ALA A 207 -21.30 12.26 -23.14
N ASP A 208 -20.47 11.90 -24.11
CA ASP A 208 -20.87 11.51 -25.46
C ASP A 208 -20.89 9.99 -25.68
N SER A 209 -20.62 9.19 -24.64
CA SER A 209 -20.54 7.71 -24.70
C SER A 209 -21.79 7.09 -24.09
N SER A 210 -22.37 6.11 -24.78
CA SER A 210 -23.53 5.35 -24.28
C SER A 210 -23.16 3.97 -23.72
N ASP A 211 -21.90 3.55 -23.88
CA ASP A 211 -21.42 2.20 -23.55
C ASP A 211 -20.30 2.17 -22.48
N GLY A 212 -19.94 3.36 -21.93
CA GLY A 212 -18.89 3.46 -20.91
C GLY A 212 -17.46 3.40 -21.47
N THR A 213 -17.32 3.51 -22.80
CA THR A 213 -16.01 3.47 -23.47
C THR A 213 -15.64 4.81 -24.10
N ILE A 214 -14.36 5.10 -24.22
CA ILE A 214 -13.85 6.31 -24.87
C ILE A 214 -12.66 5.98 -25.79
N PRO A 215 -12.60 6.55 -27.00
CA PRO A 215 -11.42 6.44 -27.84
C PRO A 215 -10.18 7.07 -27.16
N PRO A 216 -8.99 6.48 -27.25
CA PRO A 216 -7.77 7.03 -26.64
C PRO A 216 -7.44 8.46 -27.09
N LYS A 217 -7.83 8.82 -28.32
CA LYS A 217 -7.63 10.16 -28.86
C LYS A 217 -8.51 11.19 -28.14
N ASP A 218 -9.78 10.86 -27.90
CA ASP A 218 -10.74 11.76 -27.26
C ASP A 218 -10.39 11.91 -25.77
N PHE A 219 -9.98 10.81 -25.12
CA PHE A 219 -9.46 10.85 -23.74
C PHE A 219 -8.23 11.76 -23.63
N LYS A 220 -7.29 11.66 -24.59
CA LYS A 220 -6.14 12.55 -24.67
C LYS A 220 -6.54 14.02 -24.78
N GLU A 221 -7.49 14.35 -25.69
CA GLU A 221 -7.97 15.72 -25.88
C GLU A 221 -8.63 16.27 -24.60
N ILE A 222 -9.37 15.44 -23.86
CA ILE A 222 -9.95 15.82 -22.57
C ILE A 222 -8.84 16.17 -21.57
N LEU A 223 -7.82 15.29 -21.42
CA LEU A 223 -6.71 15.54 -20.50
C LEU A 223 -5.92 16.81 -20.86
N GLU A 224 -5.64 17.04 -22.14
CA GLU A 224 -5.00 18.27 -22.63
C GLU A 224 -5.85 19.52 -22.31
N GLY A 225 -7.17 19.39 -22.40
CA GLY A 225 -8.14 20.46 -22.12
C GLY A 225 -8.17 20.89 -20.66
N THR A 226 -7.90 20.00 -19.72
CA THR A 226 -7.84 20.33 -18.28
C THR A 226 -6.67 21.23 -17.94
N LYS A 227 -5.60 21.23 -18.73
CA LYS A 227 -4.32 21.95 -18.48
C LYS A 227 -3.62 21.56 -17.15
N ASN A 228 -3.99 20.46 -16.58
CA ASN A 228 -3.45 19.97 -15.32
C ASN A 228 -2.27 19.00 -15.51
N TYR A 229 -2.04 18.54 -16.75
CA TYR A 229 -1.07 17.51 -17.08
C TYR A 229 -0.06 17.98 -18.09
N SER A 230 1.19 17.57 -17.92
CA SER A 230 2.24 17.63 -18.93
C SER A 230 2.03 16.56 -20.02
N ALA A 231 2.72 16.71 -21.16
CA ALA A 231 2.64 15.74 -22.24
C ALA A 231 3.09 14.33 -21.80
N ASP A 232 4.13 14.24 -20.95
CA ASP A 232 4.67 12.97 -20.44
C ASP A 232 3.69 12.29 -19.49
N GLU A 233 2.97 13.07 -18.66
CA GLU A 233 1.94 12.56 -17.75
C GLU A 233 0.73 12.03 -18.52
N ILE A 234 0.30 12.74 -19.59
CA ILE A 234 -0.79 12.27 -20.47
C ILE A 234 -0.39 10.96 -21.15
N GLU A 235 0.84 10.88 -21.67
CA GLU A 235 1.34 9.65 -22.28
C GLU A 235 1.34 8.50 -21.27
N PHE A 236 1.78 8.75 -20.04
CA PHE A 236 1.74 7.77 -18.97
C PHE A 236 0.30 7.32 -18.64
N LEU A 237 -0.64 8.23 -18.49
CA LEU A 237 -2.05 7.88 -18.23
C LEU A 237 -2.64 7.03 -19.37
N LEU A 238 -2.34 7.36 -20.61
CA LEU A 238 -2.73 6.54 -21.77
C LEU A 238 -2.09 5.14 -21.76
N LEU A 239 -0.84 5.02 -21.28
CA LEU A 239 -0.18 3.72 -21.12
C LEU A 239 -0.84 2.87 -20.02
N CYS A 240 -1.44 3.49 -19.02
CA CYS A 240 -2.19 2.80 -17.97
C CYS A 240 -3.54 2.26 -18.45
N CYS A 241 -4.08 2.82 -19.55
CA CYS A 241 -5.34 2.38 -20.10
C CYS A 241 -5.17 1.07 -20.87
N ASP A 242 -5.99 0.08 -20.56
CA ASP A 242 -6.17 -1.09 -21.40
C ASP A 242 -7.28 -0.80 -22.41
N THR A 243 -7.11 -1.28 -23.64
CA THR A 243 -8.11 -1.09 -24.65
C THR A 243 -8.86 -2.38 -24.91
N ASN A 244 -10.19 -2.27 -25.09
CA ASN A 244 -11.01 -3.41 -25.49
C ASN A 244 -10.67 -3.88 -26.92
N HIS A 245 -11.33 -4.93 -27.40
CA HIS A 245 -11.10 -5.49 -28.75
C HIS A 245 -11.40 -4.49 -29.89
N GLU A 246 -12.12 -3.41 -29.63
CA GLU A 246 -12.45 -2.35 -30.57
C GLU A 246 -11.44 -1.17 -30.51
N GLY A 247 -10.47 -1.24 -29.58
CA GLY A 247 -9.44 -0.23 -29.38
C GLY A 247 -9.89 0.98 -28.54
N ASN A 248 -11.04 0.88 -27.85
CA ASN A 248 -11.55 1.89 -26.94
C ASN A 248 -11.16 1.57 -25.49
N ILE A 249 -10.99 2.62 -24.69
CA ILE A 249 -10.69 2.54 -23.26
C ILE A 249 -12.01 2.31 -22.51
N GLU A 250 -12.07 1.27 -21.68
CA GLU A 250 -13.13 1.09 -20.70
C GLU A 250 -12.78 1.93 -19.46
N TYR A 251 -13.41 3.11 -19.34
CA TYR A 251 -13.03 4.09 -18.33
C TYR A 251 -13.23 3.59 -16.91
N GLY A 252 -14.31 2.85 -16.65
CA GLY A 252 -14.57 2.23 -15.35
C GLY A 252 -13.54 1.18 -14.96
N GLU A 253 -13.00 0.39 -15.91
CA GLU A 253 -11.92 -0.54 -15.64
C GLU A 253 -10.62 0.18 -15.30
N PHE A 254 -10.27 1.23 -16.07
CA PHE A 254 -9.11 2.07 -15.81
C PHE A 254 -9.17 2.72 -14.42
N THR A 255 -10.30 3.31 -14.03
CA THR A 255 -10.48 3.93 -12.71
C THR A 255 -10.39 2.91 -11.59
N GLY A 256 -11.01 1.73 -11.73
CA GLY A 256 -10.93 0.65 -10.76
C GLY A 256 -9.51 0.09 -10.57
N ARG A 257 -8.68 0.11 -11.63
CA ARG A 257 -7.28 -0.35 -11.56
C ARG A 257 -6.32 0.63 -10.91
N PHE A 258 -6.53 1.94 -11.09
CA PHE A 258 -5.54 2.96 -10.70
C PHE A 258 -6.10 4.06 -9.82
N LEU A 259 -7.25 4.64 -10.15
CA LEU A 259 -7.84 5.74 -9.40
C LEU A 259 -8.33 5.28 -8.02
N ASP A 260 -9.08 4.20 -7.95
CA ASP A 260 -9.62 3.70 -6.69
C ASP A 260 -8.52 3.26 -5.72
N PRO A 261 -7.50 2.46 -6.12
CA PRO A 261 -6.35 2.18 -5.28
C PRO A 261 -5.58 3.45 -4.86
N ALA A 262 -5.39 4.42 -5.75
CA ALA A 262 -4.72 5.68 -5.41
C ALA A 262 -5.52 6.48 -4.36
N LYS A 263 -6.85 6.50 -4.46
CA LYS A 263 -7.73 7.10 -3.45
C LYS A 263 -7.63 6.40 -2.10
N GLU A 264 -7.67 5.06 -2.08
CA GLU A 264 -7.54 4.28 -0.84
C GLU A 264 -6.21 4.53 -0.14
N ILE A 265 -5.11 4.52 -0.88
CA ILE A 265 -3.76 4.79 -0.37
C ILE A 265 -3.66 6.23 0.15
N GLY A 266 -4.14 7.20 -0.64
CA GLY A 266 -4.14 8.61 -0.25
C GLY A 266 -4.94 8.84 1.02
N PHE A 267 -6.15 8.30 1.11
CA PHE A 267 -6.98 8.37 2.32
C PHE A 267 -6.31 7.71 3.52
N GLY A 268 -5.77 6.50 3.36
CA GLY A 268 -5.06 5.78 4.41
C GLY A 268 -3.86 6.56 4.95
N LEU A 269 -3.06 7.16 4.05
CA LEU A 269 -1.93 8.00 4.43
C LEU A 269 -2.39 9.27 5.16
N ALA A 270 -3.48 9.86 4.73
CA ALA A 270 -4.11 11.00 5.37
C ALA A 270 -4.48 10.71 6.83
N VAL A 271 -5.21 9.61 7.03
CA VAL A 271 -5.60 9.15 8.37
C VAL A 271 -4.37 8.87 9.23
N LEU A 272 -3.34 8.24 8.67
CA LEU A 272 -2.08 7.96 9.36
C LEU A 272 -1.42 9.26 9.86
N LEU A 273 -1.27 10.24 8.98
CA LEU A 273 -0.62 11.52 9.31
C LEU A 273 -1.45 12.35 10.31
N THR A 274 -2.78 12.34 10.20
CA THR A 274 -3.68 12.98 11.15
C THR A 274 -3.52 12.35 12.53
N ASN A 275 -3.58 11.03 12.63
CA ASN A 275 -3.36 10.31 13.88
C ASN A 275 -2.00 10.64 14.52
N LEU A 276 -0.93 10.67 13.72
CA LEU A 276 0.40 11.02 14.21
C LEU A 276 0.45 12.46 14.70
N SER A 277 -0.19 13.41 14.03
CA SER A 277 -0.22 14.82 14.43
C SER A 277 -1.00 15.05 15.72
N GLU A 278 -2.11 14.33 15.92
CA GLU A 278 -2.88 14.39 17.17
C GLU A 278 -2.09 13.87 18.38
N HIS A 279 -1.29 12.82 18.16
CA HIS A 279 -0.47 12.21 19.21
C HIS A 279 0.85 12.93 19.47
N MET A 280 1.35 13.69 18.51
CA MET A 280 2.61 14.43 18.58
C MET A 280 2.49 15.88 18.09
N PRO A 281 1.60 16.68 18.67
CA PRO A 281 1.29 18.03 18.19
C PRO A 281 2.48 19.01 18.28
N SER A 282 3.53 18.64 19.00
CA SER A 282 4.73 19.48 19.19
C SER A 282 5.89 19.10 18.26
N ASP A 283 5.74 18.10 17.38
CA ASP A 283 6.81 17.72 16.47
C ASP A 283 6.79 18.58 15.20
N PRO A 284 7.75 19.52 15.04
CA PRO A 284 7.76 20.45 13.92
C PRO A 284 8.02 19.75 12.57
N ARG A 285 8.54 18.53 12.60
CA ARG A 285 8.82 17.73 11.39
C ARG A 285 7.53 17.25 10.73
N LEU A 286 6.51 16.93 11.57
CA LEU A 286 5.17 16.57 11.08
C LEU A 286 4.47 17.76 10.41
N ALA A 287 4.70 18.98 10.87
CA ALA A 287 4.07 20.16 10.28
C ALA A 287 4.39 20.29 8.78
N LYS A 288 5.66 20.06 8.39
CA LYS A 288 6.07 20.05 6.99
C LYS A 288 5.40 18.91 6.20
N PHE A 289 5.32 17.71 6.79
CA PHE A 289 4.62 16.57 6.20
C PHE A 289 3.13 16.86 5.97
N LEU A 290 2.47 17.47 6.96
CA LEU A 290 1.06 17.85 6.88
C LEU A 290 0.81 18.91 5.82
N GLU A 291 1.74 19.85 5.63
CA GLU A 291 1.64 20.85 4.56
C GLU A 291 1.69 20.19 3.17
N THR A 292 2.59 19.23 2.97
CA THR A 292 2.70 18.48 1.71
C THR A 292 1.52 17.52 1.52
N ALA A 293 1.14 16.78 2.56
CA ALA A 293 -0.01 15.88 2.53
C ALA A 293 -1.34 16.65 2.46
N GLY A 294 -1.44 17.84 3.06
CA GLY A 294 -2.65 18.66 3.07
C GLY A 294 -3.13 19.03 1.68
N THR A 295 -2.23 19.17 0.71
CA THR A 295 -2.62 19.35 -0.69
C THR A 295 -3.31 18.11 -1.28
N VAL A 296 -2.92 16.91 -0.87
CA VAL A 296 -3.57 15.65 -1.27
C VAL A 296 -4.86 15.43 -0.46
N LEU A 297 -4.85 15.80 0.84
CA LEU A 297 -6.01 15.67 1.73
C LEU A 297 -7.19 16.55 1.34
N ASN A 298 -6.93 17.78 0.89
CA ASN A 298 -7.97 18.69 0.42
C ASN A 298 -8.77 18.15 -0.78
N PHE A 299 -8.22 17.19 -1.53
CA PHE A 299 -8.96 16.47 -2.58
C PHE A 299 -10.03 15.55 -2.01
N PHE A 300 -9.80 14.95 -0.84
CA PHE A 300 -10.76 14.04 -0.21
C PHE A 300 -11.86 14.75 0.57
N GLU A 301 -11.68 16.04 0.92
CA GLU A 301 -12.70 16.84 1.61
C GLU A 301 -13.71 17.50 0.63
N GLN A 302 -13.37 17.57 -0.65
CA GLN A 302 -14.19 18.22 -1.68
C GLN A 302 -15.02 17.25 -2.55
N GLY A 303 -14.87 15.94 -2.39
CA GLY A 303 -15.63 14.88 -3.06
C GLY A 303 -16.47 14.10 -2.08
#